data_b3c2814a273fbf503467a08e99fb2a07
#
_entry.id   b3c2814a273fbf503467a08e99fb2a07
#
_cell.length_a   1.000
_cell.length_b   1.000
_cell.length_c   1.000
_cell.angle_alpha   90.00
_cell.angle_beta   90.00
_cell.angle_gamma   90.00
#
_symmetry.space_group_name_H-M   'P 1'
#
loop_
_entity.id
_entity.type
_entity.pdbx_description
1 polymer ?
#
loop_
_entity_poly.entity_id
_entity_poly.type
_entity_poly.pdbx_seq_one_letter_code
_entity_poly.pdbx_strand_id
1 'polypeptide(L)'
;MSKKIIYILLALIIVAGVIMTCVKGFKVDTMYTENVRLYVYIQKEFENDDVKQIAKEVFGTDEIVIQKVEVYKDMAVITIKQKDVNNINAELKDLVEQLNTKINEKYGIENTTDDIVIKYEPREKLTSILKPYIMPVAITTIIILIYAFIRYMKLGSFKTVGKYLLAIIVPELVYASVLVICRIPVNKFVAPIGLLVYAVSIVTVTILKEKQLEIAKLADKK
;
A
#
# COMPACT_ATOMS: atom_id res chain seq x y z
N MET A 1 -1.99 -32.57 -0.08
CA MET A 1 -3.21 -31.88 0.43
C MET A 1 -4.33 -32.03 -0.60
N SER A 2 -5.54 -32.46 -0.20
CA SER A 2 -6.66 -32.61 -1.12
C SER A 2 -7.04 -31.23 -1.70
N LYS A 3 -7.36 -31.14 -3.00
CA LYS A 3 -7.81 -29.88 -3.65
C LYS A 3 -8.96 -29.21 -2.89
N LYS A 4 -9.84 -30.02 -2.28
CA LYS A 4 -10.97 -29.52 -1.47
C LYS A 4 -10.50 -28.72 -0.25
N ILE A 5 -9.45 -29.19 0.44
CA ILE A 5 -8.89 -28.51 1.62
C ILE A 5 -8.33 -27.13 1.25
N ILE A 6 -7.66 -27.02 0.09
CA ILE A 6 -7.12 -25.74 -0.39
C ILE A 6 -8.26 -24.73 -0.65
N TYR A 7 -9.35 -25.16 -1.32
CA TYR A 7 -10.49 -24.27 -1.56
C TYR A 7 -11.19 -23.81 -0.27
N ILE A 8 -11.32 -24.71 0.70
CA ILE A 8 -11.89 -24.37 2.01
C ILE A 8 -11.01 -23.37 2.74
N LEU A 9 -9.68 -23.56 2.72
CA LEU A 9 -8.74 -22.63 3.34
C LEU A 9 -8.78 -21.24 2.70
N LEU A 10 -8.81 -21.18 1.37
CA LEU A 10 -8.94 -19.92 0.63
C LEU A 10 -10.24 -19.20 0.96
N ALA A 11 -11.35 -19.94 0.99
CA ALA A 11 -12.65 -19.38 1.37
C ALA A 11 -12.62 -18.82 2.80
N LEU A 12 -12.03 -19.53 3.76
CA LEU A 12 -11.86 -19.08 5.15
C LEU A 12 -11.05 -17.78 5.24
N ILE A 13 -9.95 -17.69 4.51
CA ILE A 13 -9.10 -16.47 4.47
C ILE A 13 -9.92 -15.29 3.93
N ILE A 14 -10.65 -15.49 2.83
CA ILE A 14 -11.47 -14.43 2.22
C ILE A 14 -12.58 -13.98 3.19
N VAL A 15 -13.29 -14.91 3.80
CA VAL A 15 -14.36 -14.59 4.76
C VAL A 15 -13.79 -13.83 5.97
N ALA A 16 -12.69 -14.30 6.55
CA ALA A 16 -12.01 -13.62 7.66
C ALA A 16 -11.56 -12.20 7.24
N GLY A 17 -11.01 -12.05 6.02
CA GLY A 17 -10.61 -10.75 5.47
C GLY A 17 -11.79 -9.80 5.33
N VAL A 18 -12.92 -10.26 4.80
CA VAL A 18 -14.14 -9.44 4.68
C VAL A 18 -14.65 -8.99 6.05
N ILE A 19 -14.74 -9.91 7.02
CA ILE A 19 -15.14 -9.57 8.39
C ILE A 19 -14.21 -8.52 9.00
N MET A 20 -12.90 -8.73 8.90
CA MET A 20 -11.91 -7.78 9.42
C MET A 20 -11.97 -6.42 8.71
N THR A 21 -12.27 -6.41 7.40
CA THR A 21 -12.46 -5.16 6.65
C THR A 21 -13.67 -4.39 7.16
N CYS A 22 -14.78 -5.07 7.45
CA CYS A 22 -15.99 -4.43 7.99
C CYS A 22 -15.78 -3.90 9.43
N VAL A 23 -15.04 -4.63 10.27
CA VAL A 23 -14.86 -4.28 11.70
C VAL A 23 -13.75 -3.25 11.91
N LYS A 24 -12.60 -3.42 11.27
CA LYS A 24 -11.38 -2.62 11.52
C LYS A 24 -10.91 -1.80 10.31
N GLY A 25 -11.40 -2.09 9.12
CA GLY A 25 -10.93 -1.48 7.88
C GLY A 25 -9.46 -1.77 7.57
N PHE A 26 -9.00 -1.19 6.47
CA PHE A 26 -7.58 -1.23 6.10
C PHE A 26 -6.77 -0.31 7.02
N LYS A 27 -5.60 -0.78 7.47
CA LYS A 27 -4.62 0.08 8.13
C LYS A 27 -3.94 0.91 7.03
N VAL A 28 -4.00 2.22 7.13
CA VAL A 28 -3.33 3.14 6.20
C VAL A 28 -1.99 3.54 6.82
N ASP A 29 -0.96 3.65 5.97
CA ASP A 29 0.35 4.12 6.40
C ASP A 29 0.27 5.57 6.92
N THR A 30 1.12 5.90 7.90
CA THR A 30 1.15 7.23 8.53
C THR A 30 1.31 8.36 7.51
N MET A 31 2.03 8.11 6.42
CA MET A 31 2.23 9.09 5.34
C MET A 31 0.95 9.45 4.56
N TYR A 32 -0.08 8.61 4.63
CA TYR A 32 -1.38 8.82 3.95
C TYR A 32 -2.53 9.09 4.92
N THR A 33 -2.25 9.11 6.23
CA THR A 33 -3.19 9.60 7.25
C THR A 33 -3.03 11.10 7.42
N GLU A 34 -3.93 11.73 8.16
CA GLU A 34 -3.70 13.10 8.65
C GLU A 34 -2.37 13.17 9.37
N ASN A 35 -1.48 14.02 8.88
CA ASN A 35 -0.15 14.17 9.44
C ASN A 35 0.34 15.61 9.34
N VAL A 36 1.27 15.94 10.22
CA VAL A 36 2.04 17.17 10.17
C VAL A 36 3.45 16.81 9.75
N ARG A 37 3.99 17.50 8.76
CA ARG A 37 5.37 17.39 8.33
C ARG A 37 6.15 18.59 8.81
N LEU A 38 7.22 18.32 9.54
CA LEU A 38 8.18 19.32 9.99
C LEU A 38 9.44 19.16 9.15
N TYR A 39 9.80 20.20 8.44
CA TYR A 39 11.05 20.26 7.67
C TYR A 39 12.09 20.97 8.54
N VAL A 40 13.06 20.22 9.02
CA VAL A 40 14.10 20.69 9.94
C VAL A 40 15.45 20.64 9.25
N TYR A 41 16.12 21.77 9.15
CA TYR A 41 17.46 21.86 8.59
C TYR A 41 18.51 21.67 9.68
N ILE A 42 19.17 20.50 9.70
CA ILE A 42 20.12 20.11 10.78
C ILE A 42 21.53 20.63 10.51
N GLN A 43 21.82 21.11 9.30
CA GLN A 43 23.14 21.67 8.87
C GLN A 43 24.32 20.68 8.99
N LYS A 44 24.07 19.45 9.39
CA LYS A 44 25.05 18.38 9.56
C LYS A 44 24.47 17.06 9.10
N GLU A 45 25.33 16.11 8.80
CA GLU A 45 24.90 14.75 8.53
C GLU A 45 24.34 14.12 9.80
N PHE A 46 23.17 13.49 9.71
CA PHE A 46 22.46 12.90 10.84
C PHE A 46 21.99 11.48 10.53
N GLU A 47 21.71 10.69 11.56
CA GLU A 47 21.06 9.40 11.43
C GLU A 47 19.57 9.52 11.72
N ASN A 48 18.75 8.81 10.91
CA ASN A 48 17.29 8.86 11.05
C ASN A 48 16.82 8.38 12.43
N ASP A 49 17.51 7.42 13.03
CA ASP A 49 17.14 6.86 14.33
C ASP A 49 17.38 7.85 15.47
N ASP A 50 18.42 8.65 15.40
CA ASP A 50 18.71 9.72 16.39
C ASP A 50 17.60 10.77 16.38
N VAL A 51 17.26 11.29 15.21
CA VAL A 51 16.19 12.30 15.06
C VAL A 51 14.83 11.70 15.46
N LYS A 52 14.61 10.42 15.16
CA LYS A 52 13.38 9.71 15.53
C LYS A 52 13.24 9.58 17.03
N GLN A 53 14.33 9.30 17.75
CA GLN A 53 14.32 9.21 19.20
C GLN A 53 13.97 10.56 19.84
N ILE A 54 14.61 11.64 19.39
CA ILE A 54 14.31 13.00 19.87
C ILE A 54 12.83 13.34 19.62
N ALA A 55 12.34 13.07 18.41
CA ALA A 55 10.96 13.34 18.07
C ALA A 55 9.96 12.51 18.91
N LYS A 56 10.27 11.24 19.21
CA LYS A 56 9.44 10.40 20.10
C LYS A 56 9.36 10.95 21.51
N GLU A 57 10.48 11.42 22.04
CA GLU A 57 10.54 12.03 23.39
C GLU A 57 9.70 13.31 23.47
N VAL A 58 9.71 14.12 22.41
CA VAL A 58 8.98 15.40 22.39
C VAL A 58 7.48 15.18 22.14
N PHE A 59 7.12 14.37 21.14
CA PHE A 59 5.72 14.19 20.72
C PHE A 59 4.98 13.07 21.46
N GLY A 60 5.67 12.25 22.25
CA GLY A 60 5.07 11.18 23.04
C GLY A 60 4.38 10.09 22.21
N THR A 61 4.78 9.90 20.95
CA THR A 61 4.18 8.92 20.05
C THR A 61 5.22 8.08 19.31
N ASP A 62 4.89 6.81 19.06
CA ASP A 62 5.71 5.92 18.25
C ASP A 62 5.42 6.02 16.73
N GLU A 63 4.30 6.64 16.36
CA GLU A 63 3.87 6.79 14.96
C GLU A 63 4.57 7.97 14.26
N ILE A 64 5.91 7.98 14.31
CA ILE A 64 6.77 9.00 13.70
C ILE A 64 7.58 8.38 12.58
N VAL A 65 7.59 9.05 11.43
CA VAL A 65 8.41 8.67 10.26
C VAL A 65 9.42 9.78 10.00
N ILE A 66 10.72 9.42 9.96
CA ILE A 66 11.79 10.31 9.59
C ILE A 66 12.25 10.00 8.18
N GLN A 67 12.41 11.03 7.36
CA GLN A 67 12.95 10.92 6.01
C GLN A 67 14.09 11.92 5.83
N LYS A 68 15.20 11.44 5.27
CA LYS A 68 16.30 12.29 4.82
C LYS A 68 16.00 12.75 3.41
N VAL A 69 16.18 14.04 3.13
CA VAL A 69 16.00 14.57 1.78
C VAL A 69 17.26 14.26 0.97
N GLU A 70 17.14 13.50 -0.14
CA GLU A 70 18.30 13.04 -0.92
C GLU A 70 19.16 14.19 -1.47
N VAL A 71 18.52 15.30 -1.84
CA VAL A 71 19.19 16.50 -2.39
C VAL A 71 19.86 17.33 -1.29
N TYR A 72 19.25 17.37 -0.10
CA TYR A 72 19.73 18.09 1.08
C TYR A 72 19.94 17.09 2.20
N LYS A 73 21.12 16.46 2.25
CA LYS A 73 21.47 15.41 3.21
C LYS A 73 21.40 15.84 4.68
N ASP A 74 21.34 17.12 4.90
CA ASP A 74 21.27 17.83 6.17
C ASP A 74 19.84 18.28 6.55
N MET A 75 18.84 17.95 5.73
CA MET A 75 17.43 18.25 6.00
C MET A 75 16.66 16.98 6.40
N ALA A 76 16.05 17.01 7.58
CA ALA A 76 15.14 15.99 8.08
C ALA A 76 13.68 16.38 7.83
N VAL A 77 12.89 15.45 7.33
CA VAL A 77 11.42 15.56 7.28
C VAL A 77 10.84 14.63 8.35
N ILE A 78 10.28 15.23 9.38
CA ILE A 78 9.65 14.54 10.51
C ILE A 78 8.15 14.52 10.25
N THR A 79 7.57 13.34 10.03
CA THR A 79 6.14 13.16 9.80
C THR A 79 5.49 12.59 11.05
N ILE A 80 4.53 13.31 11.60
CA ILE A 80 3.82 12.97 12.84
C ILE A 80 2.33 12.83 12.52
N LYS A 81 1.74 11.72 12.96
CA LYS A 81 0.30 11.52 12.83
C LYS A 81 -0.45 12.37 13.83
N GLN A 82 -1.39 13.16 13.35
CA GLN A 82 -2.19 14.04 14.19
C GLN A 82 -3.67 13.95 13.80
N LYS A 83 -4.55 13.92 14.82
CA LYS A 83 -5.98 13.68 14.62
C LYS A 83 -6.84 14.95 14.57
N ASP A 84 -6.37 16.10 15.03
CA ASP A 84 -7.21 17.30 15.15
C ASP A 84 -6.44 18.58 14.83
N VAL A 85 -6.85 19.25 13.77
CA VAL A 85 -6.15 20.42 13.20
C VAL A 85 -6.52 21.73 13.92
N ASN A 86 -7.69 21.78 14.53
CA ASN A 86 -8.24 23.04 15.06
C ASN A 86 -7.62 23.49 16.39
N ASN A 87 -6.99 22.60 17.16
CA ASN A 87 -6.32 22.89 18.44
C ASN A 87 -4.78 22.92 18.36
N ILE A 88 -4.23 22.78 17.19
CA ILE A 88 -2.80 22.50 16.98
C ILE A 88 -1.90 23.74 17.19
N ASN A 89 -2.42 24.94 16.97
CA ASN A 89 -1.55 26.10 16.77
C ASN A 89 -0.73 26.52 17.99
N ALA A 90 -1.20 26.35 19.22
CA ALA A 90 -0.42 26.69 20.42
C ALA A 90 0.43 25.51 20.90
N GLU A 91 -0.19 24.35 21.08
CA GLU A 91 0.46 23.14 21.60
C GLU A 91 1.53 22.58 20.64
N LEU A 92 1.28 22.62 19.33
CA LEU A 92 2.27 22.24 18.33
C LEU A 92 3.47 23.18 18.30
N LYS A 93 3.25 24.49 18.49
CA LYS A 93 4.36 25.45 18.54
C LYS A 93 5.30 25.17 19.71
N ASP A 94 4.75 24.91 20.88
CA ASP A 94 5.54 24.57 22.07
C ASP A 94 6.33 23.27 21.86
N LEU A 95 5.71 22.26 21.24
CA LEU A 95 6.39 20.99 20.90
C LEU A 95 7.48 21.19 19.84
N VAL A 96 7.25 22.04 18.85
CA VAL A 96 8.26 22.36 17.83
C VAL A 96 9.42 23.12 18.43
N GLU A 97 9.19 24.01 19.40
CA GLU A 97 10.24 24.71 20.13
C GLU A 97 11.09 23.75 20.96
N GLN A 98 10.45 22.82 21.68
CA GLN A 98 11.15 21.75 22.41
C GLN A 98 11.96 20.84 21.47
N LEU A 99 11.40 20.49 20.31
CA LEU A 99 12.08 19.71 19.27
C LEU A 99 13.33 20.45 18.79
N ASN A 100 13.18 21.74 18.46
CA ASN A 100 14.27 22.59 17.99
C ASN A 100 15.40 22.69 19.04
N THR A 101 15.05 22.92 20.30
CA THR A 101 16.03 22.99 21.42
C THR A 101 16.83 21.69 21.54
N LYS A 102 16.16 20.51 21.53
CA LYS A 102 16.83 19.22 21.64
C LYS A 102 17.72 18.91 20.43
N ILE A 103 17.27 19.28 19.20
CA ILE A 103 18.07 19.12 17.99
C ILE A 103 19.30 20.03 18.03
N ASN A 104 19.13 21.30 18.43
CA ASN A 104 20.22 22.25 18.59
C ASN A 104 21.28 21.76 19.60
N GLU A 105 20.83 21.25 20.75
CA GLU A 105 21.72 20.67 21.78
C GLU A 105 22.48 19.44 21.25
N LYS A 106 21.77 18.50 20.57
CA LYS A 106 22.36 17.25 20.07
C LYS A 106 23.43 17.52 18.99
N TYR A 107 23.10 18.40 18.04
CA TYR A 107 23.95 18.63 16.86
C TYR A 107 24.84 19.88 16.98
N GLY A 108 24.71 20.67 18.05
CA GLY A 108 25.49 21.90 18.26
C GLY A 108 25.25 22.89 17.11
N ILE A 109 23.98 23.20 16.83
CA ILE A 109 23.51 24.15 15.82
C ILE A 109 22.66 25.23 16.49
N GLU A 110 22.40 26.33 15.81
CA GLU A 110 21.62 27.46 16.31
C GLU A 110 20.42 27.73 15.38
N ASN A 111 19.54 26.74 15.21
CA ASN A 111 18.30 26.97 14.49
C ASN A 111 17.26 27.67 15.35
N THR A 112 16.47 28.51 14.72
CA THR A 112 15.27 29.12 15.31
C THR A 112 14.02 28.31 14.93
N THR A 113 12.93 28.53 15.65
CA THR A 113 11.63 27.90 15.30
C THR A 113 11.12 28.35 13.93
N ASP A 114 11.53 29.52 13.45
CA ASP A 114 11.17 30.05 12.14
C ASP A 114 11.88 29.30 10.99
N ASP A 115 12.98 28.61 11.28
CA ASP A 115 13.70 27.76 10.31
C ASP A 115 13.01 26.40 10.10
N ILE A 116 12.01 26.06 10.93
CA ILE A 116 11.24 24.83 10.83
C ILE A 116 9.95 25.09 10.05
N VAL A 117 9.88 24.57 8.84
CA VAL A 117 8.67 24.68 8.02
C VAL A 117 7.66 23.61 8.44
N ILE A 118 6.50 24.04 8.90
CA ILE A 118 5.40 23.18 9.33
C ILE A 118 4.41 23.05 8.15
N LYS A 119 4.18 21.82 7.67
CA LYS A 119 3.21 21.57 6.61
C LYS A 119 2.18 20.56 7.09
N TYR A 120 0.91 20.93 7.02
CA TYR A 120 -0.19 20.02 7.26
C TYR A 120 -0.55 19.26 5.99
N GLU A 121 -0.61 17.93 6.08
CA GLU A 121 -1.08 17.07 5.01
C GLU A 121 -2.40 16.40 5.41
N PRO A 122 -3.50 16.71 4.72
CA PRO A 122 -4.79 16.11 5.01
C PRO A 122 -4.79 14.62 4.68
N ARG A 123 -5.71 13.88 5.30
CA ARG A 123 -5.86 12.46 5.05
C ARG A 123 -6.11 12.17 3.57
N GLU A 124 -5.27 11.37 2.97
CA GLU A 124 -5.53 10.84 1.64
C GLU A 124 -6.55 9.69 1.68
N LYS A 125 -7.49 9.72 0.73
CA LYS A 125 -8.44 8.61 0.58
C LYS A 125 -7.74 7.43 -0.09
N LEU A 126 -8.00 6.20 0.37
CA LEU A 126 -7.52 4.98 -0.28
C LEU A 126 -7.84 4.94 -1.79
N THR A 127 -8.98 5.52 -2.16
CA THR A 127 -9.38 5.67 -3.57
C THR A 127 -8.40 6.51 -4.38
N SER A 128 -7.75 7.52 -3.78
CA SER A 128 -6.75 8.36 -4.47
C SER A 128 -5.48 7.57 -4.79
N ILE A 129 -5.05 6.68 -3.89
CA ILE A 129 -3.89 5.81 -4.08
C ILE A 129 -4.14 4.78 -5.19
N LEU A 130 -5.38 4.23 -5.26
CA LEU A 130 -5.73 3.19 -6.22
C LEU A 130 -6.21 3.72 -7.58
N LYS A 131 -6.74 4.94 -7.62
CA LYS A 131 -7.34 5.56 -8.83
C LYS A 131 -6.46 5.48 -10.09
N PRO A 132 -5.14 5.73 -10.05
CA PRO A 132 -4.29 5.63 -11.23
C PRO A 132 -4.25 4.24 -11.87
N TYR A 133 -4.51 3.19 -11.08
CA TYR A 133 -4.42 1.80 -11.52
C TYR A 133 -5.76 1.23 -12.01
N ILE A 134 -6.89 1.80 -11.61
CA ILE A 134 -8.24 1.28 -11.92
C ILE A 134 -8.47 1.22 -13.43
N MET A 135 -8.24 2.31 -14.13
CA MET A 135 -8.50 2.38 -15.60
C MET A 135 -7.59 1.45 -16.41
N PRO A 136 -6.25 1.45 -16.20
CA PRO A 136 -5.38 0.50 -16.91
C PRO A 136 -5.75 -0.96 -16.65
N VAL A 137 -6.06 -1.34 -15.41
CA VAL A 137 -6.47 -2.71 -15.06
C VAL A 137 -7.79 -3.08 -15.70
N ALA A 138 -8.78 -2.18 -15.69
CA ALA A 138 -10.08 -2.43 -16.32
C ALA A 138 -9.94 -2.66 -17.82
N ILE A 139 -9.21 -1.78 -18.52
CA ILE A 139 -8.99 -1.91 -19.99
C ILE A 139 -8.24 -3.21 -20.30
N THR A 140 -7.16 -3.49 -19.58
CA THR A 140 -6.37 -4.71 -19.78
C THR A 140 -7.21 -5.96 -19.52
N THR A 141 -8.04 -5.96 -18.47
CA THR A 141 -8.95 -7.07 -18.17
C THR A 141 -9.94 -7.32 -19.32
N ILE A 142 -10.56 -6.27 -19.86
CA ILE A 142 -11.50 -6.39 -20.98
C ILE A 142 -10.80 -7.00 -22.19
N ILE A 143 -9.61 -6.50 -22.56
CA ILE A 143 -8.83 -7.02 -23.69
C ILE A 143 -8.50 -8.50 -23.49
N ILE A 144 -8.07 -8.90 -22.30
CA ILE A 144 -7.73 -10.29 -21.98
C ILE A 144 -8.98 -11.19 -22.05
N LEU A 145 -10.13 -10.72 -21.57
CA LEU A 145 -11.37 -11.51 -21.64
C LEU A 145 -11.85 -11.68 -23.07
N ILE A 146 -11.74 -10.64 -23.92
CA ILE A 146 -12.04 -10.74 -25.36
C ILE A 146 -11.08 -11.72 -26.03
N TYR A 147 -9.78 -11.63 -25.77
CA TYR A 147 -8.79 -12.57 -26.26
C TYR A 147 -9.13 -14.00 -25.83
N ALA A 148 -9.41 -14.23 -24.56
CA ALA A 148 -9.76 -15.55 -24.05
C ALA A 148 -11.06 -16.10 -24.66
N PHE A 149 -12.06 -15.24 -24.90
CA PHE A 149 -13.31 -15.61 -25.56
C PHE A 149 -13.07 -16.14 -26.96
N ILE A 150 -12.27 -15.44 -27.77
CA ILE A 150 -11.97 -15.80 -29.16
C ILE A 150 -11.00 -16.99 -29.22
N ARG A 151 -9.91 -16.94 -28.48
CA ARG A 151 -8.81 -17.92 -28.54
C ARG A 151 -9.25 -19.31 -28.11
N TYR A 152 -10.13 -19.40 -27.11
CA TYR A 152 -10.53 -20.67 -26.50
C TYR A 152 -11.95 -21.10 -26.86
N MET A 153 -12.45 -20.73 -28.05
CA MET A 153 -13.79 -21.13 -28.53
C MET A 153 -14.00 -22.64 -28.47
N LYS A 154 -13.00 -23.43 -28.84
CA LYS A 154 -13.06 -24.90 -28.79
C LYS A 154 -13.23 -25.49 -27.38
N LEU A 155 -12.83 -24.76 -26.35
CA LEU A 155 -12.95 -25.15 -24.92
C LEU A 155 -14.25 -24.63 -24.28
N GLY A 156 -15.08 -23.91 -25.05
CA GLY A 156 -16.26 -23.21 -24.57
C GLY A 156 -15.92 -21.80 -24.05
N SER A 157 -16.17 -20.79 -24.88
CA SER A 157 -15.80 -19.40 -24.64
C SER A 157 -16.27 -18.86 -23.27
N PHE A 158 -17.57 -18.97 -22.97
CA PHE A 158 -18.14 -18.48 -21.70
C PHE A 158 -17.55 -19.16 -20.46
N LYS A 159 -17.37 -20.49 -20.52
CA LYS A 159 -16.75 -21.26 -19.45
C LYS A 159 -15.29 -20.83 -19.21
N THR A 160 -14.60 -20.49 -20.30
CA THR A 160 -13.20 -20.02 -20.23
C THR A 160 -13.12 -18.61 -19.67
N VAL A 161 -13.96 -17.69 -20.14
CA VAL A 161 -14.05 -16.33 -19.58
C VAL A 161 -14.35 -16.36 -18.08
N GLY A 162 -15.32 -17.20 -17.66
CA GLY A 162 -15.62 -17.38 -16.24
C GLY A 162 -14.40 -17.85 -15.41
N LYS A 163 -13.57 -18.75 -15.97
CA LYS A 163 -12.33 -19.18 -15.31
C LYS A 163 -11.27 -18.08 -15.24
N TYR A 164 -11.15 -17.22 -16.26
CA TYR A 164 -10.28 -16.05 -16.21
C TYR A 164 -10.74 -15.06 -15.15
N LEU A 165 -12.05 -14.76 -15.08
CA LEU A 165 -12.60 -13.90 -14.04
C LEU A 165 -12.30 -14.42 -12.63
N LEU A 166 -12.53 -15.72 -12.39
CA LEU A 166 -12.22 -16.35 -11.11
C LEU A 166 -10.71 -16.30 -10.81
N ALA A 167 -9.85 -16.54 -11.82
CA ALA A 167 -8.41 -16.50 -11.66
C ALA A 167 -7.88 -15.09 -11.38
N ILE A 168 -8.59 -14.05 -11.77
CA ILE A 168 -8.27 -12.66 -11.44
C ILE A 168 -8.81 -12.31 -10.06
N ILE A 169 -10.09 -12.54 -9.82
CA ILE A 169 -10.78 -12.04 -8.61
C ILE A 169 -10.32 -12.78 -7.35
N VAL A 170 -10.17 -14.10 -7.38
CA VAL A 170 -9.86 -14.87 -6.16
C VAL A 170 -8.48 -14.53 -5.57
N PRO A 171 -7.38 -14.49 -6.34
CA PRO A 171 -6.09 -14.09 -5.80
C PRO A 171 -6.07 -12.65 -5.28
N GLU A 172 -6.76 -11.72 -5.94
CA GLU A 172 -6.86 -10.33 -5.47
C GLU A 172 -7.63 -10.22 -4.14
N LEU A 173 -8.72 -10.98 -3.99
CA LEU A 173 -9.45 -11.06 -2.73
C LEU A 173 -8.60 -11.67 -1.61
N VAL A 174 -7.81 -12.70 -1.91
CA VAL A 174 -6.87 -13.29 -0.95
C VAL A 174 -5.80 -12.27 -0.58
N TYR A 175 -5.22 -11.58 -1.55
CA TYR A 175 -4.23 -10.52 -1.31
C TYR A 175 -4.79 -9.42 -0.40
N ALA A 176 -5.95 -8.87 -0.73
CA ALA A 176 -6.62 -7.87 0.11
C ALA A 176 -6.93 -8.39 1.52
N SER A 177 -7.36 -9.65 1.63
CA SER A 177 -7.63 -10.30 2.92
C SER A 177 -6.38 -10.42 3.78
N VAL A 178 -5.25 -10.82 3.19
CA VAL A 178 -3.97 -10.92 3.89
C VAL A 178 -3.52 -9.54 4.40
N LEU A 179 -3.65 -8.48 3.60
CA LEU A 179 -3.32 -7.11 4.01
C LEU A 179 -4.10 -6.71 5.28
N VAL A 180 -5.40 -7.00 5.31
CA VAL A 180 -6.27 -6.61 6.44
C VAL A 180 -6.03 -7.48 7.67
N ILE A 181 -5.93 -8.80 7.50
CA ILE A 181 -5.71 -9.75 8.61
C ILE A 181 -4.35 -9.51 9.28
N CYS A 182 -3.29 -9.38 8.47
CA CYS A 182 -1.94 -9.13 8.97
C CYS A 182 -1.70 -7.66 9.35
N ARG A 183 -2.71 -6.79 9.20
CA ARG A 183 -2.61 -5.35 9.50
C ARG A 183 -1.45 -4.67 8.77
N ILE A 184 -1.13 -5.14 7.56
CA ILE A 184 -0.09 -4.53 6.72
C ILE A 184 -0.57 -3.12 6.30
N PRO A 185 0.23 -2.07 6.55
CA PRO A 185 -0.18 -0.71 6.21
C PRO A 185 -0.26 -0.52 4.69
N VAL A 186 -1.39 0.01 4.23
CA VAL A 186 -1.57 0.37 2.82
C VAL A 186 -0.72 1.60 2.51
N ASN A 187 0.23 1.42 1.60
CA ASN A 187 1.15 2.44 1.12
C ASN A 187 1.26 2.37 -0.43
N LYS A 188 2.16 3.17 -1.00
CA LYS A 188 2.38 3.23 -2.46
C LYS A 188 2.78 1.89 -3.12
N PHE A 189 3.29 0.93 -2.35
CA PHE A 189 3.73 -0.37 -2.87
C PHE A 189 2.60 -1.40 -2.96
N VAL A 190 1.49 -1.19 -2.25
CA VAL A 190 0.38 -2.16 -2.24
C VAL A 190 -0.24 -2.33 -3.62
N ALA A 191 -0.45 -1.25 -4.37
CA ALA A 191 -1.00 -1.33 -5.73
C ALA A 191 -0.07 -2.04 -6.73
N PRO A 192 1.24 -1.73 -6.81
CA PRO A 192 2.19 -2.48 -7.63
C PRO A 192 2.27 -3.97 -7.30
N ILE A 193 2.22 -4.35 -6.01
CA ILE A 193 2.21 -5.76 -5.61
C ILE A 193 0.90 -6.43 -6.04
N GLY A 194 -0.24 -5.78 -5.89
CA GLY A 194 -1.52 -6.26 -6.43
C GLY A 194 -1.46 -6.47 -7.94
N LEU A 195 -0.89 -5.53 -8.71
CA LEU A 195 -0.68 -5.71 -10.15
C LEU A 195 0.20 -6.91 -10.49
N LEU A 196 1.19 -7.22 -9.67
CA LEU A 196 2.02 -8.41 -9.84
C LEU A 196 1.20 -9.68 -9.60
N VAL A 197 0.36 -9.73 -8.55
CA VAL A 197 -0.57 -10.84 -8.29
C VAL A 197 -1.52 -11.02 -9.48
N TYR A 198 -2.09 -9.92 -9.98
CA TYR A 198 -2.94 -9.90 -11.17
C TYR A 198 -2.25 -10.51 -12.39
N ALA A 199 -1.03 -10.03 -12.71
CA ALA A 199 -0.27 -10.51 -13.87
C ALA A 199 0.06 -12.00 -13.77
N VAL A 200 0.57 -12.47 -12.62
CA VAL A 200 0.89 -13.88 -12.37
C VAL A 200 -0.35 -14.76 -12.50
N SER A 201 -1.49 -14.29 -12.03
CA SER A 201 -2.77 -15.02 -12.13
C SER A 201 -3.22 -15.21 -13.56
N ILE A 202 -3.10 -14.17 -14.40
CA ILE A 202 -3.43 -14.24 -15.83
C ILE A 202 -2.48 -15.18 -16.56
N VAL A 203 -1.18 -15.06 -16.35
CA VAL A 203 -0.18 -15.94 -16.98
C VAL A 203 -0.45 -17.39 -16.60
N THR A 204 -0.72 -17.67 -15.34
CA THR A 204 -1.00 -19.03 -14.86
C THR A 204 -2.23 -19.64 -15.52
N VAL A 205 -3.35 -18.90 -15.55
CA VAL A 205 -4.57 -19.42 -16.19
C VAL A 205 -4.39 -19.58 -17.70
N THR A 206 -3.63 -18.71 -18.34
CA THR A 206 -3.34 -18.79 -19.79
C THR A 206 -2.53 -20.05 -20.10
N ILE A 207 -1.45 -20.34 -19.36
CA ILE A 207 -0.66 -21.56 -19.52
C ILE A 207 -1.53 -22.81 -19.37
N LEU A 208 -2.40 -22.84 -18.36
CA LEU A 208 -3.29 -23.96 -18.13
C LEU A 208 -4.30 -24.13 -19.28
N LYS A 209 -4.77 -23.03 -19.86
CA LYS A 209 -5.71 -23.05 -20.97
C LYS A 209 -5.07 -23.45 -22.30
N GLU A 210 -3.84 -23.00 -22.57
CA GLU A 210 -3.11 -23.45 -23.77
C GLU A 210 -2.85 -24.96 -23.72
N LYS A 211 -2.42 -25.51 -22.58
CA LYS A 211 -2.26 -26.95 -22.40
C LYS A 211 -3.57 -27.71 -22.65
N GLN A 212 -4.70 -27.20 -22.15
CA GLN A 212 -6.02 -27.83 -22.42
C GLN A 212 -6.41 -27.74 -23.89
N LEU A 213 -6.09 -26.64 -24.58
CA LEU A 213 -6.39 -26.48 -26.02
C LEU A 213 -5.52 -27.40 -26.86
N GLU A 214 -4.25 -27.60 -26.54
CA GLU A 214 -3.38 -28.55 -27.21
C GLU A 214 -3.92 -30.00 -27.14
N ILE A 215 -4.30 -30.42 -25.92
CA ILE A 215 -4.91 -31.76 -25.71
C ILE A 215 -6.18 -31.91 -26.53
N ALA A 216 -7.04 -30.90 -26.56
CA ALA A 216 -8.27 -30.94 -27.35
C ALA A 216 -7.98 -31.04 -28.84
N LYS A 217 -7.01 -30.32 -29.39
CA LYS A 217 -6.58 -30.38 -30.78
C LYS A 217 -5.99 -31.75 -31.17
N LEU A 218 -5.27 -32.41 -30.26
CA LEU A 218 -4.74 -33.75 -30.49
C LEU A 218 -5.83 -34.81 -30.48
N ALA A 219 -6.88 -34.65 -29.69
CA ALA A 219 -8.05 -35.53 -29.67
C ALA A 219 -8.88 -35.42 -30.94
N ASP A 220 -9.03 -34.23 -31.53
CA ASP A 220 -9.73 -33.98 -32.80
C ASP A 220 -9.01 -34.59 -34.04
N LYS A 221 -7.72 -34.95 -33.90
CA LYS A 221 -6.91 -35.53 -35.00
C LYS A 221 -6.90 -37.05 -35.02
N LYS A 222 -7.46 -37.72 -34.04
CA LYS A 222 -7.64 -39.17 -33.96
C LYS A 222 -9.05 -39.55 -34.36
#